data_d66da77b347c61aa7baf1ce55d09978c
#
_entry.id   d66da77b347c61aa7baf1ce55d09978c
#
_cell.length_a   1.000
_cell.length_b   1.000
_cell.length_c   1.000
_cell.angle_alpha   90.00
_cell.angle_beta   90.00
_cell.angle_gamma   90.00
#
_symmetry.space_group_name_H-M   'P 1'
#
loop_
_entity.id
_entity.type
_entity.pdbx_description
1 polymer ?
#
loop_
_entity_poly.entity_id
_entity_poly.type
_entity_poly.pdbx_seq_one_letter_code
_entity_poly.pdbx_strand_id
1 'polypeptide(L)'
;MNNSSPTTPGIQLPPAHLTLVQAILADHVPQARVLAFGSRVSSTPRKYSDLDLAIIQPEPLSLRTISRLKTAFEDSDLPICVDLVDWNQADSEFKAMVAKQGMVEL
;
A
#
# COMPACT_ATOMS: atom_id res chain seq x y z
N MET A 1 -7.88 -7.41 26.30
CA MET A 1 -7.94 -7.11 25.56
C MET A 1 -8.00 -6.90 24.56
N ASN A 2 -8.04 -7.03 24.51
CA ASN A 2 -8.06 -6.86 23.55
C ASN A 2 -8.06 -6.57 22.59
N ASN A 3 -7.62 -6.57 22.46
CA ASN A 3 -7.81 -6.02 21.46
C ASN A 3 -8.00 -6.55 20.33
N SER A 4 -8.20 -6.71 20.11
CA SER A 4 -8.82 -7.48 19.08
C SER A 4 -9.03 -6.74 17.80
N SER A 5 -8.21 -5.80 17.53
CA SER A 5 -8.25 -5.07 16.26
C SER A 5 -7.82 -5.99 15.12
N PRO A 6 -8.54 -6.02 13.98
CA PRO A 6 -8.13 -6.78 12.82
C PRO A 6 -7.01 -6.12 12.03
N THR A 7 -6.42 -5.05 12.52
CA THR A 7 -5.36 -4.33 11.85
C THR A 7 -4.13 -5.19 11.66
N THR A 8 -3.55 -5.18 10.48
CA THR A 8 -2.27 -5.83 10.21
C THR A 8 -1.19 -5.20 11.07
N PRO A 9 -0.44 -6.01 11.83
CA PRO A 9 0.63 -5.46 12.67
C PRO A 9 1.64 -4.65 11.86
N GLY A 10 2.03 -3.52 12.39
CA GLY A 10 3.06 -2.67 11.80
C GLY A 10 2.55 -1.59 10.87
N ILE A 11 1.29 -1.64 10.45
CA ILE A 11 0.75 -0.59 9.60
C ILE A 11 -0.12 0.36 10.42
N GLN A 12 0.11 1.66 10.23
CA GLN A 12 -0.58 2.73 10.96
C GLN A 12 -1.76 3.24 10.13
N LEU A 13 -2.83 2.46 10.12
CA LEU A 13 -4.00 2.76 9.32
C LEU A 13 -5.24 2.23 10.04
N PRO A 14 -6.33 3.01 10.13
CA PRO A 14 -7.56 2.51 10.74
C PRO A 14 -8.04 1.23 10.05
N PRO A 15 -8.58 0.25 10.80
CA PRO A 15 -9.00 -1.02 10.22
C PRO A 15 -9.98 -0.90 9.05
N ALA A 16 -10.91 0.05 9.11
CA ALA A 16 -11.86 0.25 8.01
C ALA A 16 -11.16 0.71 6.74
N HIS A 17 -10.14 1.56 6.88
CA HIS A 17 -9.36 2.01 5.73
C HIS A 17 -8.51 0.89 5.16
N LEU A 18 -7.92 0.08 6.01
CA LEU A 18 -7.14 -1.08 5.56
C LEU A 18 -8.01 -2.06 4.79
N THR A 19 -9.21 -2.34 5.27
CA THR A 19 -10.15 -3.22 4.57
C THR A 19 -10.50 -2.67 3.19
N LEU A 20 -10.73 -1.37 3.10
CA LEU A 20 -11.05 -0.72 1.83
C LEU A 20 -9.87 -0.83 0.85
N VAL A 21 -8.66 -0.56 1.33
CA VAL A 21 -7.44 -0.69 0.51
C VAL A 21 -7.28 -2.11 -0.01
N GLN A 22 -7.44 -3.09 0.87
CA GLN A 22 -7.30 -4.50 0.50
C GLN A 22 -8.34 -4.92 -0.54
N ALA A 23 -9.57 -4.42 -0.40
CA ALA A 23 -10.64 -4.74 -1.35
C ALA A 23 -10.33 -4.19 -2.74
N ILE A 24 -9.84 -2.97 -2.82
CA ILE A 24 -9.48 -2.36 -4.10
C ILE A 24 -8.32 -3.11 -4.76
N LEU A 25 -7.30 -3.46 -3.97
CA LEU A 25 -6.16 -4.21 -4.49
C LEU A 25 -6.57 -5.59 -5.00
N ALA A 26 -7.43 -6.29 -4.25
CA ALA A 26 -7.90 -7.60 -4.65
C ALA A 26 -8.72 -7.56 -5.94
N ASP A 27 -9.43 -6.46 -6.17
CA ASP A 27 -10.25 -6.29 -7.35
C ASP A 27 -9.43 -6.00 -8.61
N HIS A 28 -8.31 -5.30 -8.46
CA HIS A 28 -7.51 -4.84 -9.60
C HIS A 28 -6.22 -5.63 -9.83
N VAL A 29 -5.60 -6.10 -8.76
CA VAL A 29 -4.32 -6.85 -8.85
C VAL A 29 -4.37 -8.08 -7.94
N PRO A 30 -5.32 -9.00 -8.19
CA PRO A 30 -5.58 -10.11 -7.26
C PRO A 30 -4.41 -11.08 -7.10
N GLN A 31 -3.47 -11.11 -8.04
CA GLN A 31 -2.33 -12.02 -7.99
C GLN A 31 -1.04 -11.37 -7.52
N ALA A 32 -1.08 -10.07 -7.27
CA ALA A 32 0.11 -9.35 -6.83
C ALA A 32 0.27 -9.45 -5.32
N ARG A 33 1.52 -9.43 -4.86
CA ARG A 33 1.82 -9.11 -3.47
C ARG A 33 1.89 -7.60 -3.34
N VAL A 34 1.40 -7.07 -2.25
CA VAL A 34 1.43 -5.63 -2.01
C VAL A 34 2.05 -5.38 -0.65
N LEU A 35 3.07 -4.54 -0.63
CA LEU A 35 3.77 -4.18 0.59
C LEU A 35 3.56 -2.70 0.87
N ALA A 36 3.15 -2.38 2.10
CA ALA A 36 3.10 -0.99 2.55
C ALA A 36 4.47 -0.59 3.10
N PHE A 37 4.87 0.64 2.82
CA PHE A 37 6.12 1.17 3.31
C PHE A 37 5.95 2.67 3.62
N GLY A 38 7.03 3.34 3.98
CA GLY A 38 6.97 4.78 4.24
C GLY A 38 6.46 5.13 5.63
N SER A 39 5.92 6.32 5.78
CA SER A 39 5.61 6.88 7.09
C SER A 39 4.56 6.10 7.88
N ARG A 40 3.65 5.41 7.21
CA ARG A 40 2.62 4.63 7.90
C ARG A 40 3.12 3.28 8.40
N VAL A 41 4.37 2.96 8.14
CA VAL A 41 5.00 1.72 8.60
C VAL A 41 6.17 2.02 9.52
N SER A 42 7.03 2.96 9.13
CA SER A 42 8.32 3.16 9.80
C SER A 42 8.34 4.32 10.80
N SER A 43 7.36 5.18 10.81
CA SER A 43 7.33 6.33 11.71
C SER A 43 5.89 6.63 12.12
N THR A 44 5.73 7.64 13.00
CA THR A 44 4.39 8.08 13.39
C THR A 44 3.83 8.95 12.27
N PRO A 45 2.80 8.50 11.57
CA PRO A 45 2.22 9.28 10.48
C PRO A 45 1.41 10.44 11.01
N ARG A 46 1.31 11.49 10.22
CA ARG A 46 0.33 12.55 10.45
C ARG A 46 -1.02 12.07 9.93
N LYS A 47 -2.08 12.76 10.33
CA LYS A 47 -3.44 12.39 9.96
C LYS A 47 -3.62 12.18 8.45
N TYR A 48 -2.97 13.00 7.64
CA TYR A 48 -3.11 12.97 6.19
C TYR A 48 -1.87 12.47 5.47
N SER A 49 -0.99 11.74 6.16
CA SER A 49 0.17 11.13 5.51
C SER A 49 -0.28 10.17 4.41
N ASP A 50 0.43 10.20 3.27
CA ASP A 50 0.14 9.30 2.19
C ASP A 50 0.41 7.85 2.59
N LEU A 51 -0.30 6.93 1.93
CA LEU A 51 -0.04 5.51 2.05
C LEU A 51 0.79 5.08 0.83
N ASP A 52 1.98 4.57 1.09
CA ASP A 52 2.88 4.13 0.03
C ASP A 52 2.78 2.62 -0.13
N LEU A 53 2.46 2.16 -1.33
CA LEU A 53 2.30 0.75 -1.64
C LEU A 53 3.24 0.34 -2.77
N ALA A 54 3.97 -0.75 -2.55
CA ALA A 54 4.78 -1.40 -3.58
C ALA A 54 4.03 -2.61 -4.08
N ILE A 55 3.83 -2.70 -5.39
CA ILE A 55 3.10 -3.80 -6.01
C ILE A 55 4.10 -4.73 -6.67
N ILE A 56 4.09 -6.00 -6.24
CA ILE A 56 5.06 -7.01 -6.65
C ILE A 56 4.34 -8.11 -7.41
N GLN A 57 4.69 -8.28 -8.67
CA GLN A 57 4.20 -9.37 -9.50
C GLN A 57 5.25 -9.70 -10.57
N PRO A 58 5.13 -10.88 -11.24
CA PRO A 58 6.15 -11.29 -12.20
C PRO A 58 6.35 -10.32 -13.36
N GLU A 59 5.28 -9.67 -13.81
CA GLU A 59 5.35 -8.76 -14.95
C GLU A 59 5.14 -7.32 -14.48
N PRO A 60 5.73 -6.33 -15.19
CA PRO A 60 5.47 -4.94 -14.88
C PRO A 60 3.99 -4.60 -15.02
N LEU A 61 3.53 -3.67 -14.19
CA LEU A 61 2.15 -3.20 -14.28
C LEU A 61 1.94 -2.41 -15.57
N SER A 62 0.82 -2.69 -16.25
CA SER A 62 0.44 -1.89 -17.40
C SER A 62 -0.01 -0.51 -16.93
N LEU A 63 0.12 0.47 -17.82
CA LEU A 63 -0.38 1.82 -17.54
C LEU A 63 -1.89 1.79 -17.26
N ARG A 64 -2.62 0.92 -17.93
CA ARG A 64 -4.06 0.78 -17.71
C ARG A 64 -4.35 0.33 -16.29
N THR A 65 -3.64 -0.69 -15.81
CA THR A 65 -3.83 -1.19 -14.44
C THR A 65 -3.49 -0.13 -13.41
N ILE A 66 -2.38 0.58 -13.60
CA ILE A 66 -1.99 1.66 -12.69
C ILE A 66 -3.05 2.75 -12.67
N SER A 67 -3.54 3.14 -13.85
CA SER A 67 -4.54 4.18 -13.97
C SER A 67 -5.85 3.78 -13.28
N ARG A 68 -6.27 2.53 -13.46
CA ARG A 68 -7.49 2.02 -12.83
C ARG A 68 -7.37 1.97 -11.32
N LEU A 69 -6.20 1.55 -10.81
CA LEU A 69 -5.96 1.55 -9.38
C LEU A 69 -6.02 2.95 -8.80
N LYS A 70 -5.36 3.90 -9.44
CA LYS A 70 -5.37 5.29 -8.98
C LYS A 70 -6.79 5.85 -8.94
N THR A 71 -7.56 5.61 -9.99
CA THR A 71 -8.94 6.07 -10.06
C THR A 71 -9.78 5.42 -8.97
N ALA A 72 -9.60 4.12 -8.75
CA ALA A 72 -10.35 3.41 -7.72
C ALA A 72 -10.08 3.98 -6.32
N PHE A 73 -8.82 4.29 -6.02
CA PHE A 73 -8.48 4.91 -4.73
C PHE A 73 -9.03 6.33 -4.63
N GLU A 74 -8.93 7.11 -5.70
CA GLU A 74 -9.44 8.49 -5.69
C GLU A 74 -10.96 8.55 -5.53
N ASP A 75 -11.66 7.60 -6.13
CA ASP A 75 -13.12 7.54 -6.07
C ASP A 75 -13.64 6.89 -4.78
N SER A 76 -12.76 6.31 -3.98
CA SER A 76 -13.13 5.66 -2.74
C SER A 76 -13.33 6.66 -1.62
N ASP A 77 -13.83 6.16 -0.48
CA ASP A 77 -14.00 6.97 0.72
C ASP A 77 -12.71 7.13 1.53
N LEU A 78 -11.59 6.65 0.99
CA LEU A 78 -10.30 6.76 1.66
C LEU A 78 -9.86 8.23 1.71
N PRO A 79 -9.63 8.79 2.89
CA PRO A 79 -9.37 10.24 3.01
C PRO A 79 -7.91 10.65 2.75
N ILE A 80 -7.06 9.72 2.36
CA ILE A 80 -5.65 9.97 2.12
C ILE A 80 -5.27 9.54 0.71
N CYS A 81 -4.16 10.08 0.22
CA CYS A 81 -3.64 9.68 -1.08
C CYS A 81 -2.89 8.35 -0.97
N VAL A 82 -2.93 7.59 -2.04
CA VAL A 82 -2.20 6.32 -2.15
C VAL A 82 -1.19 6.46 -3.27
N ASP A 83 0.09 6.29 -2.93
CA ASP A 83 1.17 6.27 -3.91
C ASP A 83 1.47 4.82 -4.27
N LEU A 84 1.47 4.54 -5.57
CA LEU A 84 1.69 3.20 -6.07
C LEU A 84 3.06 3.11 -6.74
N VAL A 85 3.84 2.11 -6.35
CA VAL A 85 5.14 1.85 -6.93
C VAL A 85 5.11 0.46 -7.55
N ASP A 86 5.44 0.37 -8.84
CA ASP A 86 5.67 -0.91 -9.49
C ASP A 86 7.06 -1.39 -9.08
N TRP A 87 7.12 -2.46 -8.28
CA TRP A 87 8.39 -2.97 -7.78
C TRP A 87 9.35 -3.36 -8.89
N ASN A 88 8.81 -3.77 -10.05
CA ASN A 88 9.64 -4.11 -11.21
C ASN A 88 10.37 -2.90 -11.80
N GLN A 89 9.84 -1.70 -11.57
CA GLN A 89 10.43 -0.45 -12.09
C GLN A 89 11.31 0.25 -11.05
N ALA A 90 11.31 -0.22 -9.81
CA ALA A 90 12.10 0.40 -8.75
C ALA A 90 13.56 0.02 -8.89
N ASP A 91 14.45 0.98 -8.68
CA ASP A 91 15.88 0.69 -8.73
C ASP A 91 16.37 0.05 -7.42
N SER A 92 17.61 -0.45 -7.44
CA SER A 92 18.15 -1.17 -6.30
C SER A 92 18.37 -0.28 -5.08
N GLU A 93 18.66 1.00 -5.27
CA GLU A 93 18.84 1.92 -4.14
C GLU A 93 17.51 2.16 -3.44
N PHE A 94 16.44 2.35 -4.21
CA PHE A 94 15.10 2.53 -3.65
C PHE A 94 14.67 1.28 -2.89
N LYS A 95 14.87 0.10 -3.48
CA LYS A 95 14.52 -1.16 -2.84
C LYS A 95 15.27 -1.36 -1.53
N ALA A 96 16.56 -1.05 -1.51
CA ALA A 96 17.38 -1.16 -0.31
C ALA A 96 16.90 -0.19 0.78
N MET A 97 16.55 1.02 0.40
CA MET A 97 16.03 2.01 1.35
C MET A 97 14.72 1.55 1.97
N VAL A 98 13.80 1.05 1.15
CA VAL A 98 12.51 0.56 1.62
C VAL A 98 12.70 -0.63 2.56
N ALA A 99 13.57 -1.58 2.19
CA ALA A 99 13.85 -2.74 3.03
C ALA A 99 14.44 -2.33 4.37
N LYS A 100 15.31 -1.33 4.39
CA LYS A 100 15.91 -0.84 5.62
C LYS A 100 14.90 -0.16 6.53
N GLN A 101 13.97 0.59 5.97
CA GLN A 101 12.94 1.29 6.74
C GLN A 101 11.84 0.36 7.24
N GLY A 102 11.63 -0.74 6.55
CA GLY A 102 10.60 -1.71 6.89
C GLY A 102 9.43 -1.70 5.93
N MET A 103 8.83 -2.87 5.79
CA MET A 103 7.67 -3.08 4.92
C MET A 103 6.70 -4.00 5.62
N VAL A 104 5.41 -3.82 5.32
CA VAL A 104 4.36 -4.69 5.86
C VAL A 104 3.51 -5.19 4.70
N GLU A 105 3.38 -6.50 4.57
CA GLU A 105 2.53 -7.09 3.54
C GLU A 105 1.06 -6.95 3.90
N LEU A 106 0.27 -6.53 2.93
CA LEU A 106 -1.17 -6.37 3.12
C LEU A 106 -1.95 -7.64 2.81
#